data_d8dd7f636eca4be915e2c725f6694759
#
_entry.id   d8dd7f636eca4be915e2c725f6694759
#
_cell.length_a   1.000
_cell.length_b   1.000
_cell.length_c   1.000
_cell.angle_alpha   90.00
_cell.angle_beta   90.00
_cell.angle_gamma   90.00
#
_symmetry.space_group_name_H-M   'P 1'
#
loop_
_entity.id
_entity.type
_entity.pdbx_description
1 polymer ?
#
loop_
_entity_poly.entity_id
_entity_poly.type
_entity_poly.pdbx_seq_one_letter_code
_entity_poly.pdbx_strand_id
1 'polypeptide(L)'
;MKLGIIAFLVLIYGSFLYGQMSLTIEIDEFRNPKEGNILIAIFTDQLNFKNDISLKNWTVPKEKLIKGVFKETVKLPLGEYGIAILDDEDINGKMSYSFFGIPKEGYGFSDFNHSGFKKPMFSDFKFSVSDSTHIIRIKLRYL
;
A
#
# COMPACT_ATOMS: atom_id res chain seq x y z
N MET A 1 38.31 51.05 23.12
CA MET A 1 38.04 49.61 23.21
C MET A 1 36.55 49.39 22.83
N LYS A 2 36.31 48.87 21.63
CA LYS A 2 34.94 48.57 21.19
C LYS A 2 34.71 47.08 21.45
N LEU A 3 33.80 46.76 22.41
CA LEU A 3 33.32 45.40 22.62
C LEU A 3 32.32 45.08 21.48
N GLY A 4 32.71 44.14 20.61
CA GLY A 4 31.80 43.57 19.62
C GLY A 4 30.93 42.50 20.30
N ILE A 5 29.63 42.71 20.30
CA ILE A 5 28.63 41.73 20.71
C ILE A 5 28.46 40.76 19.55
N ILE A 6 28.99 39.53 19.69
CA ILE A 6 28.74 38.42 18.76
C ILE A 6 27.35 37.85 19.13
N ALA A 7 26.36 38.17 18.33
CA ALA A 7 25.06 37.55 18.42
C ALA A 7 25.16 36.11 17.90
N PHE A 8 25.03 35.13 18.80
CA PHE A 8 24.98 33.72 18.48
C PHE A 8 23.54 33.39 17.99
N LEU A 9 23.37 33.34 16.70
CA LEU A 9 22.09 32.93 16.08
C LEU A 9 21.94 31.41 16.21
N VAL A 10 21.23 30.96 17.27
CA VAL A 10 20.87 29.54 17.41
C VAL A 10 19.75 29.24 16.43
N LEU A 11 20.09 28.66 15.30
CA LEU A 11 19.12 28.04 14.38
C LEU A 11 18.56 26.78 15.04
N ILE A 12 17.38 26.91 15.66
CA ILE A 12 16.61 25.77 16.15
C ILE A 12 16.02 25.11 14.90
N TYR A 13 16.71 24.09 14.37
CA TYR A 13 16.10 23.14 13.44
C TYR A 13 15.05 22.34 14.21
N GLY A 14 13.82 22.81 14.19
CA GLY A 14 12.68 22.04 14.64
C GLY A 14 12.53 20.80 13.74
N SER A 15 13.05 19.66 14.17
CA SER A 15 12.71 18.37 13.56
C SER A 15 11.23 18.15 13.81
N PHE A 16 10.39 18.44 12.81
CA PHE A 16 9.02 17.97 12.80
C PHE A 16 9.08 16.44 12.77
N LEU A 17 8.99 15.84 13.94
CA LEU A 17 8.69 14.42 14.08
C LEU A 17 7.25 14.26 13.56
N TYR A 18 7.10 14.03 12.25
CA TYR A 18 5.84 13.55 11.70
C TYR A 18 5.56 12.20 12.36
N GLY A 19 4.60 12.19 13.29
CA GLY A 19 4.18 10.97 13.94
C GLY A 19 3.75 9.95 12.88
N GLN A 20 4.37 8.76 12.92
CA GLN A 20 3.91 7.65 12.08
C GLN A 20 2.75 6.95 12.79
N MET A 21 1.68 6.75 12.08
CA MET A 21 0.50 6.03 12.57
C MET A 21 0.56 4.58 12.17
N SER A 22 0.12 3.69 13.04
CA SER A 22 0.02 2.26 12.76
C SER A 22 -1.26 1.96 12.00
N LEU A 23 -1.11 1.25 10.88
CA LEU A 23 -2.19 0.81 10.00
C LEU A 23 -2.13 -0.71 9.88
N THR A 24 -3.24 -1.41 10.06
CA THR A 24 -3.33 -2.85 9.81
C THR A 24 -3.94 -3.09 8.44
N ILE A 25 -3.22 -3.81 7.59
CA ILE A 25 -3.70 -4.31 6.30
C ILE A 25 -4.24 -5.71 6.53
N GLU A 26 -5.48 -5.97 6.12
CA GLU A 26 -6.13 -7.27 6.16
C GLU A 26 -6.56 -7.66 4.74
N ILE A 27 -6.08 -8.82 4.26
CA ILE A 27 -6.33 -9.31 2.91
C ILE A 27 -6.97 -10.70 3.02
N ASP A 28 -8.08 -10.88 2.32
CA ASP A 28 -8.83 -12.14 2.30
C ASP A 28 -9.25 -12.55 0.87
N GLU A 29 -9.98 -13.67 0.78
CA GLU A 29 -10.52 -14.25 -0.45
C GLU A 29 -9.45 -14.77 -1.42
N PHE A 30 -8.36 -15.36 -0.90
CA PHE A 30 -7.35 -16.03 -1.71
C PHE A 30 -7.93 -17.30 -2.36
N ARG A 31 -7.87 -17.39 -3.70
CA ARG A 31 -8.29 -18.57 -4.47
C ARG A 31 -7.41 -19.78 -4.16
N ASN A 32 -6.10 -19.58 -4.08
CA ASN A 32 -5.14 -20.58 -3.65
C ASN A 32 -4.32 -20.05 -2.46
N PRO A 33 -4.68 -20.41 -1.21
CA PRO A 33 -4.00 -19.89 -0.04
C PRO A 33 -2.67 -20.58 0.30
N LYS A 34 -2.24 -21.56 -0.48
CA LYS A 34 -1.05 -22.38 -0.17
C LYS A 34 0.17 -22.02 -1.00
N GLU A 35 -0.01 -21.54 -2.21
CA GLU A 35 1.07 -21.35 -3.19
C GLU A 35 1.09 -19.92 -3.70
N GLY A 36 2.30 -19.42 -4.01
CA GLY A 36 2.52 -18.08 -4.54
C GLY A 36 2.90 -17.05 -3.48
N ASN A 37 2.96 -15.81 -3.91
CA ASN A 37 3.30 -14.67 -3.11
C ASN A 37 2.18 -13.63 -3.09
N ILE A 38 2.22 -12.75 -2.12
CA ILE A 38 1.39 -11.55 -2.03
C ILE A 38 2.30 -10.36 -2.31
N LEU A 39 2.04 -9.62 -3.38
CA LEU A 39 2.72 -8.36 -3.65
C LEU A 39 1.85 -7.22 -3.14
N ILE A 40 2.43 -6.37 -2.31
CA ILE A 40 1.75 -5.24 -1.68
C ILE A 40 2.43 -3.97 -2.14
N ALA A 41 1.66 -3.01 -2.66
CA ALA A 41 2.18 -1.72 -3.10
C ALA A 41 1.33 -0.57 -2.55
N ILE A 42 2.00 0.46 -2.04
CA ILE A 42 1.37 1.68 -1.51
C ILE A 42 1.65 2.83 -2.46
N PHE A 43 0.61 3.56 -2.84
CA PHE A 43 0.64 4.71 -3.72
C PHE A 43 0.15 5.97 -3.01
N THR A 44 0.56 7.14 -3.48
CA THR A 44 0.23 8.45 -2.91
C THR A 44 -0.66 9.30 -3.80
N ASP A 45 -0.75 8.97 -5.09
CA ASP A 45 -1.51 9.75 -6.06
C ASP A 45 -1.80 8.97 -7.36
N GLN A 46 -2.65 9.56 -8.21
CA GLN A 46 -3.08 8.99 -9.48
C GLN A 46 -1.94 8.81 -10.49
N LEU A 47 -1.00 9.75 -10.56
CA LEU A 47 0.07 9.69 -11.55
C LEU A 47 1.03 8.54 -11.24
N ASN A 48 1.41 8.42 -9.97
CA ASN A 48 2.25 7.35 -9.47
C ASN A 48 1.57 5.98 -9.63
N PHE A 49 0.29 5.88 -9.32
CA PHE A 49 -0.48 4.64 -9.53
C PHE A 49 -0.59 4.26 -11.02
N LYS A 50 -0.83 5.23 -11.90
CA LYS A 50 -0.89 5.00 -13.35
C LYS A 50 0.44 4.48 -13.91
N ASN A 51 1.56 4.98 -13.39
CA ASN A 51 2.91 4.65 -13.86
C ASN A 51 3.56 3.51 -13.05
N ASP A 52 2.82 2.86 -12.15
CA ASP A 52 3.30 1.80 -11.26
C ASP A 52 4.52 2.22 -10.40
N ILE A 53 4.57 3.49 -9.99
CA ILE A 53 5.60 4.05 -9.11
C ILE A 53 5.06 4.06 -7.68
N SER A 54 5.34 3.00 -6.93
CA SER A 54 4.89 2.90 -5.54
C SER A 54 5.79 3.67 -4.57
N LEU A 55 5.20 4.26 -3.53
CA LEU A 55 5.94 4.80 -2.38
C LEU A 55 6.72 3.71 -1.67
N LYS A 56 6.09 2.54 -1.52
CA LYS A 56 6.66 1.34 -0.90
C LYS A 56 6.02 0.12 -1.52
N ASN A 57 6.82 -0.91 -1.76
CA ASN A 57 6.32 -2.23 -2.12
C ASN A 57 7.13 -3.33 -1.46
N TRP A 58 6.50 -4.47 -1.25
CA TRP A 58 7.17 -5.67 -0.73
C TRP A 58 6.38 -6.92 -1.09
N THR A 59 7.05 -8.05 -0.99
CA THR A 59 6.51 -9.37 -1.28
C THR A 59 6.46 -10.21 -0.02
N VAL A 60 5.36 -10.92 0.17
CA VAL A 60 5.12 -11.80 1.31
C VAL A 60 4.75 -13.18 0.80
N PRO A 61 5.38 -14.26 1.28
CA PRO A 61 4.98 -15.61 0.94
C PRO A 61 3.63 -15.96 1.61
N LYS A 62 2.79 -16.72 0.89
CA LYS A 62 1.45 -17.11 1.37
C LYS A 62 1.45 -18.05 2.59
N GLU A 63 2.58 -18.64 2.92
CA GLU A 63 2.73 -19.42 4.17
C GLU A 63 2.44 -18.59 5.43
N LYS A 64 2.48 -17.26 5.32
CA LYS A 64 2.10 -16.34 6.41
C LYS A 64 0.59 -16.14 6.58
N LEU A 65 -0.24 -16.72 5.71
CA LEU A 65 -1.69 -16.70 5.84
C LEU A 65 -2.12 -17.51 7.08
N ILE A 66 -3.02 -16.93 7.86
CA ILE A 66 -3.65 -17.60 9.01
C ILE A 66 -5.13 -17.78 8.68
N LYS A 67 -5.57 -19.04 8.53
CA LYS A 67 -6.95 -19.39 8.15
C LYS A 67 -7.42 -18.68 6.87
N GLY A 68 -6.52 -18.53 5.89
CA GLY A 68 -6.83 -17.89 4.60
C GLY A 68 -6.84 -16.36 4.62
N VAL A 69 -6.41 -15.74 5.71
CA VAL A 69 -6.34 -14.27 5.86
C VAL A 69 -4.89 -13.85 6.11
N PHE A 70 -4.45 -12.81 5.43
CA PHE A 70 -3.19 -12.14 5.70
C PHE A 70 -3.44 -10.87 6.52
N LYS A 71 -2.61 -10.65 7.55
CA LYS A 71 -2.62 -9.41 8.34
C LYS A 71 -1.21 -8.92 8.59
N GLU A 72 -1.01 -7.65 8.35
CA GLU A 72 0.27 -6.98 8.64
C GLU A 72 0.04 -5.55 9.12
N THR A 73 0.84 -5.11 10.08
CA THR A 73 0.81 -3.74 10.55
C THR A 73 1.97 -2.97 9.94
N VAL A 74 1.65 -1.87 9.26
CA VAL A 74 2.60 -0.92 8.68
C VAL A 74 2.50 0.43 9.35
N LYS A 75 3.57 1.21 9.28
CA LYS A 75 3.59 2.59 9.79
C LYS A 75 3.67 3.55 8.63
N LEU A 76 2.75 4.53 8.60
CA LEU A 76 2.69 5.59 7.61
C LEU A 76 2.54 6.95 8.30
N PRO A 77 3.16 8.00 7.78
CA PRO A 77 2.85 9.38 8.17
C PRO A 77 1.38 9.73 7.90
N LEU A 78 0.89 10.80 8.51
CA LEU A 78 -0.40 11.37 8.16
C LEU A 78 -0.43 11.71 6.67
N GLY A 79 -1.51 11.37 5.98
CA GLY A 79 -1.64 11.60 4.54
C GLY A 79 -2.69 10.73 3.86
N GLU A 80 -2.80 10.88 2.53
CA GLU A 80 -3.66 10.05 1.68
C GLU A 80 -2.82 8.97 0.98
N TYR A 81 -3.33 7.75 0.99
CA TYR A 81 -2.67 6.58 0.43
C TYR A 81 -3.69 5.67 -0.26
N GLY A 82 -3.21 4.86 -1.18
CA GLY A 82 -3.95 3.76 -1.75
C GLY A 82 -3.09 2.51 -1.74
N ILE A 83 -3.67 1.35 -1.40
CA ILE A 83 -2.96 0.07 -1.41
C ILE A 83 -3.52 -0.79 -2.54
N ALA A 84 -2.62 -1.35 -3.34
CA ALA A 84 -2.93 -2.35 -4.34
C ALA A 84 -2.23 -3.66 -4.00
N ILE A 85 -2.95 -4.76 -4.20
CA ILE A 85 -2.48 -6.12 -3.94
C ILE A 85 -2.51 -6.92 -5.23
N LEU A 86 -1.49 -7.73 -5.42
CA LEU A 86 -1.44 -8.78 -6.42
C LEU A 86 -1.24 -10.13 -5.70
N ASP A 87 -2.09 -11.09 -6.01
CA ASP A 87 -1.91 -12.49 -5.66
C ASP A 87 -1.08 -13.18 -6.75
N ASP A 88 0.24 -13.11 -6.62
CA ASP A 88 1.22 -13.61 -7.57
C ASP A 88 1.33 -15.15 -7.43
N GLU A 89 0.43 -15.85 -8.11
CA GLU A 89 0.31 -17.30 -8.01
C GLU A 89 1.44 -18.04 -8.77
N ASP A 90 1.98 -17.43 -9.83
CA ASP A 90 3.07 -18.02 -10.64
C ASP A 90 4.48 -17.52 -10.25
N ILE A 91 4.58 -16.66 -9.22
CA ILE A 91 5.83 -16.15 -8.63
C ILE A 91 6.70 -15.41 -9.67
N ASN A 92 6.06 -14.70 -10.61
CA ASN A 92 6.77 -13.92 -11.62
C ASN A 92 6.95 -12.44 -11.25
N GLY A 93 6.37 -12.00 -10.14
CA GLY A 93 6.48 -10.65 -9.59
C GLY A 93 5.65 -9.59 -10.31
N LYS A 94 4.71 -9.98 -11.16
CA LYS A 94 3.85 -9.08 -11.94
C LYS A 94 2.53 -9.74 -12.29
N MET A 95 1.52 -8.94 -12.65
CA MET A 95 0.25 -9.44 -13.15
C MET A 95 0.44 -10.21 -14.46
N SER A 96 -0.03 -11.46 -14.49
CA SER A 96 -0.14 -12.29 -15.69
C SER A 96 -1.48 -12.09 -16.36
N TYR A 97 -1.48 -11.99 -17.71
CA TYR A 97 -2.69 -11.74 -18.51
C TYR A 97 -2.95 -12.88 -19.49
N SER A 98 -4.24 -13.10 -19.80
CA SER A 98 -4.63 -13.96 -20.91
C SER A 98 -4.31 -13.30 -22.26
N PHE A 99 -4.47 -14.05 -23.36
CA PHE A 99 -4.35 -13.52 -24.72
C PHE A 99 -5.24 -12.32 -24.99
N PHE A 100 -6.41 -12.24 -24.33
CA PHE A 100 -7.37 -11.14 -24.45
C PHE A 100 -7.13 -9.99 -23.46
N GLY A 101 -6.00 -9.97 -22.74
CA GLY A 101 -5.65 -8.92 -21.78
C GLY A 101 -6.43 -9.01 -20.46
N ILE A 102 -7.04 -10.15 -20.15
CA ILE A 102 -7.76 -10.38 -18.90
C ILE A 102 -6.77 -10.84 -17.83
N PRO A 103 -6.76 -10.24 -16.62
CA PRO A 103 -5.96 -10.71 -15.50
C PRO A 103 -6.22 -12.18 -15.19
N LYS A 104 -5.16 -12.96 -15.05
CA LYS A 104 -5.22 -14.38 -14.66
C LYS A 104 -5.12 -14.59 -13.16
N GLU A 105 -4.57 -13.61 -12.47
CA GLU A 105 -4.26 -13.64 -11.05
C GLU A 105 -5.19 -12.73 -10.26
N GLY A 106 -5.27 -12.96 -8.95
CA GLY A 106 -6.08 -12.17 -8.06
C GLY A 106 -5.48 -10.80 -7.80
N TYR A 107 -6.33 -9.81 -7.64
CA TYR A 107 -5.93 -8.46 -7.28
C TYR A 107 -6.97 -7.80 -6.36
N GLY A 108 -6.55 -6.81 -5.61
CA GLY A 108 -7.43 -6.07 -4.71
C GLY A 108 -6.91 -4.67 -4.41
N PHE A 109 -7.80 -3.85 -3.88
CA PHE A 109 -7.52 -2.45 -3.55
C PHE A 109 -8.08 -2.09 -2.18
N SER A 110 -7.44 -1.14 -1.50
CA SER A 110 -7.83 -0.68 -0.17
C SER A 110 -9.29 -0.25 -0.09
N ASP A 111 -10.05 -0.89 0.78
CA ASP A 111 -11.47 -0.64 1.08
C ASP A 111 -12.37 -0.46 -0.18
N PHE A 112 -11.97 -1.08 -1.30
CA PHE A 112 -12.66 -0.95 -2.58
C PHE A 112 -12.86 -2.30 -3.27
N ASN A 113 -14.11 -2.68 -3.51
CA ASN A 113 -14.47 -3.88 -4.25
C ASN A 113 -14.60 -3.55 -5.75
N HIS A 114 -13.50 -3.72 -6.47
CA HIS A 114 -13.46 -3.44 -7.90
C HIS A 114 -14.33 -4.41 -8.70
N SER A 115 -15.26 -3.90 -9.53
CA SER A 115 -16.18 -4.70 -10.34
C SER A 115 -15.98 -4.56 -11.85
N GLY A 116 -15.23 -3.56 -12.30
CA GLY A 116 -14.97 -3.27 -13.72
C GLY A 116 -13.86 -4.13 -14.34
N PHE A 117 -13.62 -3.91 -15.64
CA PHE A 117 -12.48 -4.48 -16.38
C PHE A 117 -11.30 -3.51 -16.54
N LYS A 118 -11.54 -2.23 -16.33
CA LYS A 118 -10.51 -1.19 -16.42
C LYS A 118 -9.82 -1.03 -15.07
N LYS A 119 -8.53 -0.69 -15.08
CA LYS A 119 -7.79 -0.28 -13.88
C LYS A 119 -8.56 0.83 -13.17
N PRO A 120 -8.80 0.76 -11.85
CA PRO A 120 -9.53 1.80 -11.13
C PRO A 120 -8.75 3.12 -11.09
N MET A 121 -9.40 4.19 -10.71
CA MET A 121 -8.73 5.45 -10.41
C MET A 121 -8.21 5.41 -8.96
N PHE A 122 -7.15 6.15 -8.66
CA PHE A 122 -6.63 6.28 -7.29
C PHE A 122 -7.71 6.80 -6.32
N SER A 123 -8.58 7.70 -6.78
CA SER A 123 -9.71 8.22 -6.01
C SER A 123 -10.71 7.15 -5.54
N ASP A 124 -10.78 5.99 -6.22
CA ASP A 124 -11.74 4.94 -5.90
C ASP A 124 -11.31 4.14 -4.66
N PHE A 125 -10.00 4.05 -4.39
CA PHE A 125 -9.47 3.21 -3.32
C PHE A 125 -8.53 3.95 -2.36
N LYS A 126 -8.37 5.27 -2.49
CA LYS A 126 -7.58 6.06 -1.55
C LYS A 126 -8.25 6.12 -0.19
N PHE A 127 -7.43 6.17 0.85
CA PHE A 127 -7.85 6.38 2.24
C PHE A 127 -6.94 7.39 2.93
N SER A 128 -7.41 7.99 4.01
CA SER A 128 -6.63 8.94 4.80
C SER A 128 -6.09 8.27 6.06
N VAL A 129 -4.79 8.39 6.28
CA VAL A 129 -4.16 8.05 7.56
C VAL A 129 -4.27 9.25 8.48
N SER A 130 -4.99 9.11 9.58
CA SER A 130 -5.22 10.13 10.61
C SER A 130 -4.71 9.63 11.97
N ASP A 131 -5.02 10.33 13.04
CA ASP A 131 -4.64 10.02 14.42
C ASP A 131 -5.36 8.81 15.05
N SER A 132 -6.30 8.19 14.34
CA SER A 132 -6.98 6.97 14.76
C SER A 132 -6.34 5.71 14.15
N THR A 133 -6.42 4.58 14.86
CA THR A 133 -5.99 3.28 14.33
C THR A 133 -6.92 2.84 13.21
N HIS A 134 -6.34 2.52 12.07
CA HIS A 134 -7.07 2.07 10.89
C HIS A 134 -6.82 0.60 10.60
N ILE A 135 -7.90 -0.08 10.18
CA ILE A 135 -7.81 -1.39 9.55
C ILE A 135 -8.29 -1.21 8.12
N ILE A 136 -7.41 -1.46 7.16
CA ILE A 136 -7.73 -1.45 5.73
C ILE A 136 -8.01 -2.86 5.29
N ARG A 137 -9.21 -3.11 4.76
CA ARG A 137 -9.63 -4.42 4.27
C ARG A 137 -9.55 -4.48 2.77
N ILE A 138 -8.95 -5.54 2.27
CA ILE A 138 -8.75 -5.77 0.85
C ILE A 138 -9.24 -7.18 0.52
N LYS A 139 -10.28 -7.24 -0.32
CA LYS A 139 -10.79 -8.49 -0.85
C LYS A 139 -10.21 -8.73 -2.23
N LEU A 140 -9.63 -9.90 -2.42
CA LEU A 140 -9.09 -10.28 -3.72
C LEU A 140 -10.22 -10.62 -4.69
N ARG A 141 -10.04 -10.21 -5.94
CA ARG A 141 -10.92 -10.52 -7.06
C ARG A 141 -10.15 -11.30 -8.11
N TYR A 142 -10.79 -12.30 -8.66
CA TYR A 142 -10.33 -13.10 -9.81
C TYR A 142 -11.33 -12.99 -10.95
N LEU A 143 -10.87 -12.97 -12.20
CA LEU A 143 -11.68 -12.88 -13.43
C LEU A 143 -11.73 -14.19 -14.18
#